data_f2e8415b0f719ac7734e658b50eb447d
#
_entry.id   f2e8415b0f719ac7734e658b50eb447d
#
_cell.length_a   1.000
_cell.length_b   1.000
_cell.length_c   1.000
_cell.angle_alpha   90.00
_cell.angle_beta   90.00
_cell.angle_gamma   90.00
#
_symmetry.space_group_name_H-M   'P 1'
#
loop_
_entity.id
_entity.type
_entity.pdbx_description
1 polymer ?
#
loop_
_entity_poly.entity_id
_entity_poly.type
_entity_poly.pdbx_seq_one_letter_code
_entity_poly.pdbx_strand_id
1 'polypeptide(L)'
;MAFVTLTKLTDDDREQFILDNQIAFKYGAMEEFGVRDEHFEEDGEIISRKTIESSIDNGTAYRILENGKAVGGLVVNINEKTQHNHLDLLFVNPTAHSKGIGYAAWKEVERIYPQTRVWETCTPYFETRNIHFYVNKCGFHIVEFFNAKHRDPSDPDAAEDENMDERDGMFRFEKKMK
;
A
#
# COMPACT_ATOMS: atom_id res chain seq x y z
N MET A 1 1.69 7.04 21.45
CA MET A 1 1.68 6.12 20.29
C MET A 1 0.25 5.64 20.08
N ALA A 2 -0.22 5.68 18.84
CA ALA A 2 -1.55 5.17 18.55
C ALA A 2 -1.61 3.65 18.84
N PHE A 3 -2.69 3.21 19.46
CA PHE A 3 -2.95 1.78 19.69
C PHE A 3 -4.01 1.31 18.68
N VAL A 4 -3.62 0.39 17.83
CA VAL A 4 -4.51 -0.17 16.82
C VAL A 4 -4.52 -1.68 16.88
N THR A 5 -5.59 -2.29 16.39
CA THR A 5 -5.70 -3.73 16.18
C THR A 5 -6.00 -4.01 14.71
N LEU A 6 -5.54 -5.16 14.22
CA LEU A 6 -5.85 -5.66 12.88
C LEU A 6 -6.86 -6.80 12.98
N THR A 7 -7.94 -6.68 12.23
CA THR A 7 -8.95 -7.74 12.09
C THR A 7 -9.08 -8.13 10.63
N LYS A 8 -9.23 -9.42 10.34
CA LYS A 8 -9.42 -9.87 8.96
C LYS A 8 -10.66 -9.23 8.36
N LEU A 9 -10.54 -8.80 7.11
CA LEU A 9 -11.67 -8.26 6.36
C LEU A 9 -12.74 -9.33 6.20
N THR A 10 -14.00 -8.94 6.44
CA THR A 10 -15.17 -9.77 6.19
C THR A 10 -15.82 -9.44 4.86
N ASP A 11 -16.57 -10.37 4.28
CA ASP A 11 -17.28 -10.15 3.02
C ASP A 11 -18.27 -8.97 3.11
N ASP A 12 -18.94 -8.82 4.25
CA ASP A 12 -19.89 -7.74 4.50
C ASP A 12 -19.23 -6.35 4.52
N ASP A 13 -17.95 -6.27 4.86
CA ASP A 13 -17.19 -5.01 4.95
C ASP A 13 -16.32 -4.74 3.70
N ARG A 14 -16.31 -5.67 2.74
CA ARG A 14 -15.49 -5.58 1.53
C ARG A 14 -15.77 -4.32 0.72
N GLU A 15 -17.04 -4.00 0.50
CA GLU A 15 -17.44 -2.83 -0.28
C GLU A 15 -16.97 -1.54 0.38
N GLN A 16 -17.18 -1.41 1.68
CA GLN A 16 -16.75 -0.22 2.42
C GLN A 16 -15.21 -0.10 2.46
N PHE A 17 -14.50 -1.22 2.53
CA PHE A 17 -13.03 -1.23 2.45
C PHE A 17 -12.53 -0.64 1.12
N ILE A 18 -13.15 -1.03 0.00
CA ILE A 18 -12.79 -0.53 -1.33
C ILE A 18 -13.02 0.97 -1.42
N LEU A 19 -14.19 1.44 -0.98
CA LEU A 19 -14.54 2.87 -0.98
C LEU A 19 -13.59 3.69 -0.09
N ASP A 20 -13.31 3.22 1.12
CA ASP A 20 -12.39 3.88 2.06
C ASP A 20 -10.98 3.97 1.48
N ASN A 21 -10.52 2.93 0.79
CA ASN A 21 -9.21 2.91 0.14
C ASN A 21 -9.13 3.96 -0.97
N GLN A 22 -10.13 4.02 -1.86
CA GLN A 22 -10.18 5.01 -2.93
C GLN A 22 -10.21 6.44 -2.38
N ILE A 23 -11.02 6.70 -1.35
CA ILE A 23 -11.09 8.01 -0.69
C ILE A 23 -9.75 8.39 -0.08
N ALA A 24 -9.09 7.47 0.62
CA ALA A 24 -7.81 7.73 1.28
C ALA A 24 -6.69 8.03 0.27
N PHE A 25 -6.61 7.29 -0.83
CA PHE A 25 -5.61 7.50 -1.87
C PHE A 25 -5.83 8.81 -2.60
N LYS A 26 -7.07 9.12 -2.95
CA LYS A 26 -7.43 10.38 -3.60
C LYS A 26 -7.11 11.59 -2.70
N TYR A 27 -7.43 11.49 -1.42
CA TYR A 27 -7.10 12.53 -0.45
C TYR A 27 -5.58 12.73 -0.33
N GLY A 28 -4.81 11.65 -0.23
CA GLY A 28 -3.35 11.69 -0.16
C GLY A 28 -2.74 12.37 -1.40
N ALA A 29 -3.19 11.99 -2.58
CA ALA A 29 -2.74 12.59 -3.84
C ALA A 29 -3.08 14.09 -3.92
N MET A 30 -4.28 14.48 -3.51
CA MET A 30 -4.70 15.89 -3.50
C MET A 30 -3.91 16.73 -2.50
N GLU A 31 -3.57 16.20 -1.32
CA GLU A 31 -2.73 16.92 -0.34
C GLU A 31 -1.31 17.13 -0.83
N GLU A 32 -0.75 16.14 -1.52
CA GLU A 32 0.66 16.17 -1.94
C GLU A 32 0.86 16.96 -3.24
N PHE A 33 -0.05 16.80 -4.20
CA PHE A 33 0.08 17.36 -5.57
C PHE A 33 -1.00 18.41 -5.90
N GLY A 34 -2.02 18.54 -5.08
CA GLY A 34 -3.17 19.44 -5.32
C GLY A 34 -4.04 18.97 -6.50
N VAL A 35 -4.75 19.92 -7.12
CA VAL A 35 -5.67 19.66 -8.26
C VAL A 35 -4.94 19.26 -9.54
N ARG A 36 -3.61 19.23 -9.52
CA ARG A 36 -2.75 18.98 -10.70
C ARG A 36 -2.28 17.52 -10.79
N ASP A 37 -2.69 16.66 -9.87
CA ASP A 37 -2.37 15.25 -9.99
C ASP A 37 -3.22 14.62 -11.10
N GLU A 38 -2.57 14.27 -12.19
CA GLU A 38 -3.17 13.61 -13.37
C GLU A 38 -2.94 12.08 -13.35
N HIS A 39 -2.40 11.54 -12.25
CA HIS A 39 -2.11 10.11 -12.11
C HIS A 39 -3.36 9.35 -11.64
N PHE A 40 -4.33 9.20 -12.53
CA PHE A 40 -5.54 8.43 -12.29
C PHE A 40 -5.45 7.09 -13.01
N GLU A 41 -5.81 5.99 -12.32
CA GLU A 41 -5.91 4.68 -12.96
C GLU A 41 -7.18 4.58 -13.81
N GLU A 42 -8.34 4.79 -13.21
CA GLU A 42 -9.64 4.57 -13.85
C GLU A 42 -10.73 5.45 -13.23
N ASP A 43 -11.69 5.91 -14.01
CA ASP A 43 -12.88 6.66 -13.54
C ASP A 43 -12.59 7.86 -12.63
N GLY A 44 -11.41 8.51 -12.80
CA GLY A 44 -11.00 9.63 -11.96
C GLY A 44 -10.54 9.22 -10.55
N GLU A 45 -10.24 7.97 -10.33
CA GLU A 45 -9.67 7.44 -9.09
C GLU A 45 -8.16 7.21 -9.22
N ILE A 46 -7.41 7.52 -8.16
CA ILE A 46 -5.96 7.30 -8.09
C ILE A 46 -5.64 5.81 -8.12
N ILE A 47 -6.49 5.00 -7.52
CA ILE A 47 -6.43 3.54 -7.57
C ILE A 47 -7.79 2.99 -8.01
N SER A 48 -7.78 2.11 -9.00
CA SER A 48 -9.01 1.54 -9.52
C SER A 48 -9.64 0.56 -8.53
N ARG A 49 -10.96 0.42 -8.62
CA ARG A 49 -11.69 -0.62 -7.90
C ARG A 49 -11.12 -2.01 -8.20
N LYS A 50 -10.83 -2.29 -9.47
CA LYS A 50 -10.30 -3.57 -9.95
C LYS A 50 -8.96 -3.90 -9.30
N THR A 51 -8.06 -2.92 -9.17
CA THR A 51 -6.76 -3.09 -8.49
C THR A 51 -6.95 -3.49 -7.04
N ILE A 52 -7.85 -2.81 -6.31
CA ILE A 52 -8.14 -3.12 -4.90
C ILE A 52 -8.76 -4.50 -4.75
N GLU A 53 -9.76 -4.85 -5.59
CA GLU A 53 -10.39 -6.17 -5.59
C GLU A 53 -9.39 -7.28 -5.86
N SER A 54 -8.52 -7.11 -6.85
CA SER A 54 -7.44 -8.06 -7.16
C SER A 54 -6.49 -8.23 -5.98
N SER A 55 -6.12 -7.15 -5.31
CA SER A 55 -5.28 -7.20 -4.11
C SER A 55 -5.94 -7.99 -2.97
N ILE A 56 -7.22 -7.73 -2.69
CA ILE A 56 -8.00 -8.46 -1.68
C ILE A 56 -8.08 -9.95 -2.01
N ASP A 57 -8.36 -10.28 -3.27
CA ASP A 57 -8.59 -11.67 -3.71
C ASP A 57 -7.30 -12.50 -3.71
N ASN A 58 -6.16 -11.88 -3.96
CA ASN A 58 -4.85 -12.55 -4.01
C ASN A 58 -4.07 -12.49 -2.70
N GLY A 59 -4.48 -11.66 -1.75
CA GLY A 59 -3.79 -11.42 -0.49
C GLY A 59 -4.63 -11.73 0.75
N THR A 60 -4.15 -11.24 1.87
CA THR A 60 -4.88 -11.23 3.14
C THR A 60 -5.15 -9.79 3.53
N ALA A 61 -6.42 -9.41 3.51
CA ALA A 61 -6.86 -8.06 3.84
C ALA A 61 -7.23 -7.92 5.32
N TYR A 62 -6.86 -6.78 5.90
CA TYR A 62 -7.16 -6.42 7.28
C TYR A 62 -7.75 -5.04 7.39
N ARG A 63 -8.75 -4.89 8.26
CA ARG A 63 -9.15 -3.59 8.80
C ARG A 63 -8.19 -3.15 9.90
N ILE A 64 -7.85 -1.87 9.87
CA ILE A 64 -7.15 -1.20 10.97
C ILE A 64 -8.21 -0.58 11.87
N LEU A 65 -8.26 -1.01 13.12
CA LEU A 65 -9.21 -0.51 14.12
C LEU A 65 -8.49 0.31 15.18
N GLU A 66 -9.00 1.50 15.48
CA GLU A 66 -8.65 2.30 16.65
C GLU A 66 -9.87 2.37 17.58
N ASN A 67 -9.74 1.90 18.82
CA ASN A 67 -10.86 1.81 19.78
C ASN A 67 -12.11 1.14 19.20
N GLY A 68 -11.92 0.07 18.42
CA GLY A 68 -13.00 -0.70 17.79
C GLY A 68 -13.63 -0.06 16.55
N LYS A 69 -13.16 1.11 16.10
CA LYS A 69 -13.65 1.78 14.90
C LYS A 69 -12.67 1.60 13.75
N ALA A 70 -13.18 1.34 12.56
CA ALA A 70 -12.38 1.24 11.34
C ALA A 70 -11.77 2.62 11.00
N VAL A 71 -10.44 2.69 10.94
CA VAL A 71 -9.67 3.89 10.63
C VAL A 71 -8.76 3.71 9.43
N GLY A 72 -8.78 2.55 8.80
CA GLY A 72 -7.99 2.23 7.62
C GLY A 72 -8.05 0.77 7.26
N GLY A 73 -7.14 0.35 6.40
CA GLY A 73 -6.99 -1.04 6.00
C GLY A 73 -5.63 -1.31 5.36
N LEU A 74 -5.33 -2.57 5.22
CA LEU A 74 -4.11 -3.03 4.53
C LEU A 74 -4.33 -4.41 3.91
N VAL A 75 -3.51 -4.73 2.93
CA VAL A 75 -3.44 -6.06 2.31
C VAL A 75 -1.99 -6.51 2.27
N VAL A 76 -1.74 -7.74 2.66
CA VAL A 76 -0.43 -8.39 2.59
C VAL A 76 -0.49 -9.68 1.79
N ASN A 77 0.58 -9.99 1.08
CA ASN A 77 0.80 -11.26 0.41
C ASN A 77 1.89 -12.03 1.16
N ILE A 78 1.54 -13.20 1.67
CA ILE A 78 2.42 -14.02 2.49
C ILE A 78 2.89 -15.25 1.70
N ASN A 79 4.18 -15.37 1.52
CA ASN A 79 4.81 -16.55 0.96
C ASN A 79 5.38 -17.42 2.09
N GLU A 80 4.63 -18.43 2.50
CA GLU A 80 4.98 -19.29 3.62
C GLU A 80 6.30 -20.07 3.40
N LYS A 81 6.67 -20.32 2.15
CA LYS A 81 7.88 -21.09 1.81
C LYS A 81 9.16 -20.25 1.90
N THR A 82 9.11 -19.04 1.36
CA THR A 82 10.29 -18.17 1.28
C THR A 82 10.36 -17.18 2.42
N GLN A 83 9.22 -16.86 3.04
CA GLN A 83 9.06 -15.77 4.01
C GLN A 83 9.52 -14.41 3.44
N HIS A 84 9.46 -14.27 2.11
CA HIS A 84 9.57 -13.02 1.40
C HIS A 84 8.15 -12.54 1.11
N ASN A 85 7.68 -11.61 1.93
CA ASN A 85 6.29 -11.19 1.98
C ASN A 85 6.13 -9.77 1.43
N HIS A 86 4.95 -9.45 0.96
CA HIS A 86 4.67 -8.17 0.31
C HIS A 86 3.56 -7.42 1.04
N LEU A 87 3.78 -6.13 1.31
CA LEU A 87 2.73 -5.18 1.68
C LEU A 87 2.17 -4.56 0.41
N ASP A 88 0.98 -4.98 0.04
CA ASP A 88 0.36 -4.62 -1.23
C ASP A 88 -0.40 -3.30 -1.16
N LEU A 89 -1.21 -3.13 -0.12
CA LEU A 89 -1.96 -1.91 0.16
C LEU A 89 -1.84 -1.54 1.64
N LEU A 90 -1.76 -0.23 1.90
CA LEU A 90 -1.90 0.35 3.25
C LEU A 90 -2.52 1.73 3.12
N PHE A 91 -3.66 1.94 3.77
CA PHE A 91 -4.32 3.22 3.80
C PHE A 91 -4.87 3.55 5.19
N VAL A 92 -4.93 4.84 5.49
CA VAL A 92 -5.54 5.40 6.70
C VAL A 92 -6.59 6.41 6.27
N ASN A 93 -7.77 6.35 6.87
CA ASN A 93 -8.85 7.26 6.55
C ASN A 93 -8.42 8.72 6.79
N PRO A 94 -8.82 9.68 5.94
CA PRO A 94 -8.39 11.08 6.06
C PRO A 94 -8.62 11.70 7.44
N THR A 95 -9.74 11.35 8.08
CA THR A 95 -10.11 11.83 9.43
C THR A 95 -9.19 11.30 10.54
N ALA A 96 -8.39 10.29 10.26
CA ALA A 96 -7.47 9.63 11.19
C ALA A 96 -5.99 9.88 10.86
N HIS A 97 -5.69 10.72 9.87
CA HIS A 97 -4.32 11.06 9.49
C HIS A 97 -3.54 11.76 10.62
N SER A 98 -2.22 11.69 10.53
CA SER A 98 -1.25 12.37 11.42
C SER A 98 -1.27 11.91 12.88
N LYS A 99 -1.94 10.79 13.20
CA LYS A 99 -1.99 10.19 14.54
C LYS A 99 -1.03 9.02 14.73
N GLY A 100 -0.17 8.73 13.76
CA GLY A 100 0.75 7.59 13.80
C GLY A 100 0.08 6.22 13.56
N ILE A 101 -1.16 6.21 13.08
CA ILE A 101 -1.95 4.99 12.85
C ILE A 101 -1.30 4.06 11.84
N GLY A 102 -0.82 4.60 10.71
CA GLY A 102 -0.13 3.80 9.68
C GLY A 102 1.10 3.08 10.24
N TYR A 103 1.91 3.78 11.05
CA TYR A 103 3.07 3.18 11.69
C TYR A 103 2.67 2.11 12.72
N ALA A 104 1.67 2.39 13.55
CA ALA A 104 1.17 1.42 14.52
C ALA A 104 0.61 0.17 13.82
N ALA A 105 -0.13 0.33 12.72
CA ALA A 105 -0.62 -0.77 11.91
C ALA A 105 0.52 -1.61 11.30
N TRP A 106 1.56 -0.94 10.78
CA TRP A 106 2.75 -1.62 10.29
C TRP A 106 3.43 -2.46 11.38
N LYS A 107 3.58 -1.93 12.59
CA LYS A 107 4.13 -2.69 13.74
C LYS A 107 3.28 -3.90 14.11
N GLU A 108 1.95 -3.79 13.98
CA GLU A 108 1.06 -4.95 14.18
C GLU A 108 1.25 -6.01 13.08
N VAL A 109 1.46 -5.61 11.81
CA VAL A 109 1.81 -6.56 10.74
C VAL A 109 3.08 -7.33 11.09
N GLU A 110 4.15 -6.64 11.50
CA GLU A 110 5.40 -7.29 11.91
C GLU A 110 5.18 -8.26 13.09
N ARG A 111 4.31 -7.91 14.02
CA ARG A 111 3.97 -8.76 15.19
C ARG A 111 3.18 -10.01 14.79
N ILE A 112 2.24 -9.89 13.84
CA ILE A 112 1.41 -11.01 13.37
C ILE A 112 2.23 -11.99 12.53
N TYR A 113 3.22 -11.49 11.79
CA TYR A 113 4.05 -12.28 10.89
C TYR A 113 5.54 -12.30 11.31
N PRO A 114 5.86 -12.81 12.51
CA PRO A 114 7.21 -12.76 13.07
C PRO A 114 8.22 -13.63 12.31
N GLN A 115 7.75 -14.53 11.46
CA GLN A 115 8.58 -15.43 10.65
C GLN A 115 9.11 -14.78 9.36
N THR A 116 8.57 -13.61 9.01
CA THR A 116 8.96 -12.92 7.79
C THR A 116 10.45 -12.61 7.77
N ARG A 117 11.11 -12.97 6.68
CA ARG A 117 12.54 -12.69 6.45
C ARG A 117 12.74 -11.35 5.76
N VAL A 118 11.91 -11.08 4.77
CA VAL A 118 11.94 -9.84 3.99
C VAL A 118 10.51 -9.36 3.77
N TRP A 119 10.25 -8.11 4.07
CA TRP A 119 9.09 -7.39 3.61
C TRP A 119 9.44 -6.57 2.38
N GLU A 120 8.55 -6.57 1.41
CA GLU A 120 8.64 -5.80 0.18
C GLU A 120 7.40 -4.92 0.02
N THR A 121 7.56 -3.76 -0.59
CA THR A 121 6.45 -2.90 -1.04
C THR A 121 6.90 -2.03 -2.20
N CYS A 122 5.95 -1.49 -2.96
CA CYS A 122 6.22 -0.56 -4.05
C CYS A 122 5.40 0.71 -3.85
N THR A 123 5.93 1.84 -4.33
CA THR A 123 5.19 3.10 -4.41
C THR A 123 5.71 3.94 -5.57
N PRO A 124 4.85 4.77 -6.21
CA PRO A 124 5.31 5.71 -7.23
C PRO A 124 6.43 6.60 -6.72
N TYR A 125 7.42 6.88 -7.56
CA TYR A 125 8.61 7.66 -7.18
C TYR A 125 8.29 9.09 -6.74
N PHE A 126 7.16 9.64 -7.18
CA PHE A 126 6.71 10.99 -6.84
C PHE A 126 5.94 11.06 -5.52
N GLU A 127 5.54 9.93 -4.94
CA GLU A 127 4.85 9.83 -3.67
C GLU A 127 5.81 10.05 -2.48
N THR A 128 6.29 11.28 -2.31
CA THR A 128 7.33 11.63 -1.32
C THR A 128 6.90 11.33 0.12
N ARG A 129 5.62 11.46 0.42
CA ARG A 129 5.03 11.13 1.73
C ARG A 129 5.12 9.64 2.02
N ASN A 130 4.80 8.78 1.05
CA ASN A 130 4.92 7.33 1.20
C ASN A 130 6.38 6.91 1.30
N ILE A 131 7.27 7.51 0.50
CA ILE A 131 8.71 7.26 0.57
C ILE A 131 9.24 7.60 1.97
N HIS A 132 8.89 8.79 2.50
CA HIS A 132 9.25 9.19 3.86
C HIS A 132 8.73 8.18 4.90
N PHE A 133 7.49 7.73 4.75
CA PHE A 133 6.87 6.76 5.66
C PHE A 133 7.63 5.43 5.64
N TYR A 134 7.83 4.84 4.47
CA TYR A 134 8.49 3.54 4.37
C TYR A 134 9.97 3.60 4.79
N VAL A 135 10.72 4.59 4.29
CA VAL A 135 12.16 4.68 4.57
C VAL A 135 12.43 5.15 5.99
N ASN A 136 11.87 6.30 6.36
CA ASN A 136 12.26 6.98 7.60
C ASN A 136 11.49 6.52 8.84
N LYS A 137 10.27 5.97 8.66
CA LYS A 137 9.46 5.51 9.79
C LYS A 137 9.46 3.99 9.93
N CYS A 138 9.29 3.26 8.83
CA CYS A 138 9.13 1.80 8.85
C CYS A 138 10.45 1.04 8.69
N GLY A 139 11.52 1.70 8.25
CA GLY A 139 12.86 1.10 8.11
C GLY A 139 13.05 0.26 6.85
N PHE A 140 12.31 0.56 5.80
CA PHE A 140 12.55 0.02 4.48
C PHE A 140 13.72 0.74 3.79
N HIS A 141 14.28 0.10 2.78
CA HIS A 141 15.29 0.66 1.89
C HIS A 141 14.82 0.58 0.45
N ILE A 142 15.08 1.63 -0.34
CA ILE A 142 14.86 1.59 -1.78
C ILE A 142 15.92 0.67 -2.38
N VAL A 143 15.49 -0.36 -3.10
CA VAL A 143 16.39 -1.37 -3.69
C VAL A 143 16.33 -1.41 -5.21
N GLU A 144 15.28 -0.86 -5.81
CA GLU A 144 15.10 -0.89 -7.26
C GLU A 144 14.19 0.24 -7.72
N PHE A 145 14.40 0.69 -8.96
CA PHE A 145 13.56 1.67 -9.62
C PHE A 145 13.06 1.10 -10.94
N PHE A 146 11.76 0.85 -11.01
CA PHE A 146 11.09 0.43 -12.23
C PHE A 146 10.64 1.63 -13.06
N ASN A 147 10.81 1.55 -14.37
CA ASN A 147 10.37 2.55 -15.33
C ASN A 147 10.23 1.93 -16.73
N ALA A 148 9.91 2.71 -17.73
CA ALA A 148 9.77 2.23 -19.12
C ALA A 148 11.01 1.48 -19.68
N LYS A 149 12.21 1.75 -19.14
CA LYS A 149 13.47 1.12 -19.56
C LYS A 149 13.87 -0.08 -18.68
N HIS A 150 13.29 -0.19 -17.51
CA HIS A 150 13.54 -1.26 -16.54
C HIS A 150 12.22 -1.65 -15.90
N ARG A 151 11.48 -2.52 -16.55
CA ARG A 151 10.13 -2.91 -16.13
C ARG A 151 10.15 -3.93 -15.01
N ASP A 152 9.10 -3.92 -14.18
CA ASP A 152 8.91 -4.93 -13.14
C ASP A 152 8.63 -6.30 -13.79
N PRO A 153 9.48 -7.30 -13.60
CA PRO A 153 9.28 -8.63 -14.20
C PRO A 153 8.10 -9.39 -13.56
N SER A 154 7.62 -8.96 -12.41
CA SER A 154 6.47 -9.57 -11.71
C SER A 154 5.12 -8.98 -12.12
N ASP A 155 5.12 -7.85 -12.85
CA ASP A 155 3.91 -7.20 -13.35
C ASP A 155 3.56 -7.74 -14.73
N PRO A 156 2.49 -8.55 -14.88
CA PRO A 156 2.10 -9.11 -16.19
C PRO A 156 1.68 -8.03 -17.18
N ASP A 157 1.17 -6.90 -16.71
CA ASP A 157 0.69 -5.81 -17.56
C ASP A 157 1.84 -4.89 -18.01
N ALA A 158 2.97 -4.88 -17.28
CA ALA A 158 4.14 -4.07 -17.63
C ALA A 158 4.76 -4.42 -19.00
N ALA A 159 4.60 -5.66 -19.46
CA ALA A 159 5.14 -6.11 -20.74
C ALA A 159 4.33 -5.63 -21.95
N GLU A 160 3.04 -5.34 -21.77
CA GLU A 160 2.10 -4.99 -22.83
C GLU A 160 1.82 -3.49 -22.94
N ASP A 161 2.22 -2.70 -21.93
CA ASP A 161 2.00 -1.25 -21.94
C ASP A 161 3.07 -0.53 -22.79
N GLU A 162 2.78 -0.40 -24.09
CA GLU A 162 3.61 0.38 -25.03
C GLU A 162 3.59 1.90 -24.75
N ASN A 163 2.65 2.35 -23.88
CA ASN A 163 2.45 3.77 -23.56
C ASN A 163 2.96 4.17 -22.18
N MET A 164 3.71 3.29 -21.48
CA MET A 164 4.30 3.63 -20.20
C MET A 164 5.14 4.90 -20.31
N ASP A 165 4.67 5.97 -19.69
CA ASP A 165 5.36 7.25 -19.64
C ASP A 165 6.60 7.16 -18.73
N GLU A 166 7.63 7.98 -18.99
CA GLU A 166 8.77 8.13 -18.07
C GLU A 166 8.33 8.60 -16.67
N ARG A 167 7.10 9.11 -16.54
CA ARG A 167 6.47 9.55 -15.29
C ARG A 167 5.85 8.40 -14.46
N ASP A 168 5.74 7.19 -15.01
CA ASP A 168 5.13 6.04 -14.36
C ASP A 168 6.11 5.21 -13.52
N GLY A 169 7.21 5.82 -13.07
CA GLY A 169 8.24 5.15 -12.30
C GLY A 169 7.77 4.71 -10.91
N MET A 170 8.22 3.52 -10.50
CA MET A 170 7.94 2.94 -9.18
C MET A 170 9.23 2.64 -8.45
N PHE A 171 9.30 2.97 -7.17
CA PHE A 171 10.33 2.44 -6.28
C PHE A 171 9.87 1.14 -5.65
N ARG A 172 10.76 0.13 -5.67
CA ARG A 172 10.64 -1.07 -4.87
C ARG A 172 11.47 -0.93 -3.60
N PHE A 173 10.86 -1.27 -2.49
CA PHE A 173 11.45 -1.19 -1.17
C PHE A 173 11.57 -2.58 -0.56
N GLU A 174 12.63 -2.81 0.20
CA GLU A 174 12.77 -4.00 1.03
C GLU A 174 13.11 -3.63 2.48
N LYS A 175 12.58 -4.44 3.39
CA LYS A 175 12.98 -4.46 4.79
C LYS A 175 13.36 -5.87 5.19
N LYS A 176 14.65 -6.09 5.46
CA LYS A 176 15.14 -7.36 6.00
C LYS A 176 14.86 -7.40 7.50
N MET A 177 14.16 -8.45 7.92
CA MET A 177 13.88 -8.68 9.33
C MET A 177 15.10 -9.38 9.98
N LYS A 178 15.30 -9.13 11.28
CA LYS A 178 16.41 -9.71 12.04
C LYS A 178 16.04 -11.08 12.61
#